data_970136e1c1e1eb5a253ee87ab4b1a243
#
_entry.id   970136e1c1e1eb5a253ee87ab4b1a243
#
_cell.length_a   1.000
_cell.length_b   1.000
_cell.length_c   1.000
_cell.angle_alpha   90.00
_cell.angle_beta   90.00
_cell.angle_gamma   90.00
#
_symmetry.space_group_name_H-M   'P 1'
#
loop_
_entity.id
_entity.type
_entity.pdbx_description
1 polymer ?
#
loop_
_entity_poly.entity_id
_entity_poly.type
_entity_poly.pdbx_seq_one_letter_code
_entity_poly.pdbx_strand_id
1 'polypeptide(L)'
;EEDEDFIRQQTLKLLYILAGFFSLSLENAYLFEDLKRSYFDTIRAVANSVEARDPYTRGHSARVADISKVVAAELGWSKRDIELIDWGGILHDLGKVGIHDAILNKPGKLTDEEFEIMKSHPLIGSQIIEGISFLEPVTPFILEHHERFDGRGYPRGLKGTGISKEGRILAVADSFDAMTTDRPYRKALAARTAMDELLRVAGTQLDPEMVTAFEKAWRTGKIK
;
A
#
# COMPACT_ATOMS: atom_id res chain seq x y z
N GLU A 1 42.28 34.55 -36.23
CA GLU A 1 41.74 33.43 -37.05
C GLU A 1 42.15 32.05 -36.46
N GLU A 2 43.45 31.76 -36.29
CA GLU A 2 43.95 30.47 -35.74
C GLU A 2 43.50 30.26 -34.30
N ASP A 3 43.54 31.27 -33.44
CA ASP A 3 43.05 31.19 -32.05
C ASP A 3 41.54 31.00 -31.95
N GLU A 4 40.76 31.59 -32.83
CA GLU A 4 39.29 31.41 -32.88
C GLU A 4 38.91 30.01 -33.32
N ASP A 5 39.58 29.43 -34.29
CA ASP A 5 39.38 28.06 -34.75
C ASP A 5 39.78 27.04 -33.68
N PHE A 6 40.84 27.29 -32.93
CA PHE A 6 41.26 26.45 -31.81
C PHE A 6 40.22 26.45 -30.69
N ILE A 7 39.75 27.63 -30.27
CA ILE A 7 38.71 27.78 -29.25
C ILE A 7 37.42 27.09 -29.67
N ARG A 8 37.02 27.25 -30.92
CA ARG A 8 35.84 26.60 -31.50
C ARG A 8 35.96 25.08 -31.47
N GLN A 9 37.09 24.50 -31.83
CA GLN A 9 37.33 23.07 -31.78
C GLN A 9 37.29 22.51 -30.34
N GLN A 10 37.88 23.22 -29.38
CA GLN A 10 37.85 22.83 -27.98
C GLN A 10 36.41 22.89 -27.42
N THR A 11 35.66 23.94 -27.77
CA THR A 11 34.27 24.09 -27.38
C THR A 11 33.39 22.96 -27.93
N LEU A 12 33.57 22.59 -29.21
CA LEU A 12 32.84 21.47 -29.81
C LEU A 12 33.18 20.14 -29.13
N LYS A 13 34.47 19.89 -28.83
CA LYS A 13 34.86 18.67 -28.10
C LYS A 13 34.21 18.62 -26.72
N LEU A 14 34.18 19.70 -25.98
CA LEU A 14 33.54 19.80 -24.69
C LEU A 14 32.04 19.53 -24.79
N LEU A 15 31.37 20.12 -25.79
CA LEU A 15 29.93 19.88 -26.03
C LEU A 15 29.65 18.43 -26.37
N TYR A 16 30.48 17.76 -27.17
CA TYR A 16 30.33 16.32 -27.44
C TYR A 16 30.47 15.47 -26.19
N ILE A 17 31.46 15.77 -25.34
CA ILE A 17 31.67 15.07 -24.06
C ILE A 17 30.46 15.28 -23.14
N LEU A 18 29.98 16.51 -22.99
CA LEU A 18 28.83 16.83 -22.17
C LEU A 18 27.56 16.17 -22.69
N ALA A 19 27.33 16.17 -24.01
CA ALA A 19 26.21 15.48 -24.63
C ALA A 19 26.27 13.96 -24.38
N GLY A 20 27.46 13.35 -24.44
CA GLY A 20 27.66 11.94 -24.12
C GLY A 20 27.35 11.63 -22.66
N PHE A 21 27.83 12.44 -21.71
CA PHE A 21 27.49 12.28 -20.29
C PHE A 21 25.99 12.46 -20.02
N PHE A 22 25.35 13.44 -20.65
CA PHE A 22 23.93 13.69 -20.51
C PHE A 22 23.10 12.52 -21.06
N SER A 23 23.48 12.01 -22.25
CA SER A 23 22.82 10.84 -22.85
C SER A 23 22.93 9.60 -21.94
N LEU A 24 24.13 9.32 -21.44
CA LEU A 24 24.35 8.20 -20.51
C LEU A 24 23.57 8.36 -19.21
N SER A 25 23.50 9.58 -18.67
CA SER A 25 22.74 9.86 -17.45
C SER A 25 21.25 9.68 -17.65
N LEU A 26 20.71 10.08 -18.81
CA LEU A 26 19.33 9.85 -19.18
C LEU A 26 19.03 8.35 -19.34
N GLU A 27 19.90 7.63 -20.04
CA GLU A 27 19.74 6.18 -20.23
C GLU A 27 19.77 5.45 -18.89
N ASN A 28 20.70 5.78 -18.00
CA ASN A 28 20.73 5.23 -16.66
C ASN A 28 19.46 5.52 -15.86
N ALA A 29 18.92 6.74 -15.95
CA ALA A 29 17.66 7.10 -15.29
C ALA A 29 16.48 6.29 -15.85
N TYR A 30 16.41 6.11 -17.17
CA TYR A 30 15.40 5.27 -17.81
C TYR A 30 15.50 3.81 -17.38
N LEU A 31 16.72 3.24 -17.41
CA LEU A 31 16.93 1.85 -17.01
C LEU A 31 16.58 1.63 -15.52
N PHE A 32 16.89 2.60 -14.67
CA PHE A 32 16.53 2.53 -13.26
C PHE A 32 15.00 2.53 -13.04
N GLU A 33 14.28 3.42 -13.72
CA GLU A 33 12.81 3.47 -13.63
C GLU A 33 12.16 2.21 -14.23
N ASP A 34 12.70 1.67 -15.31
CA ASP A 34 12.20 0.43 -15.94
C ASP A 34 12.43 -0.78 -15.03
N LEU A 35 13.61 -0.86 -14.42
CA LEU A 35 13.94 -1.88 -13.43
C LEU A 35 13.00 -1.81 -12.23
N LYS A 36 12.79 -0.61 -11.68
CA LYS A 36 11.85 -0.36 -10.57
C LYS A 36 10.45 -0.84 -10.93
N ARG A 37 9.98 -0.51 -12.13
CA ARG A 37 8.66 -0.97 -12.64
C ARG A 37 8.59 -2.49 -12.74
N SER A 38 9.62 -3.12 -13.29
CA SER A 38 9.69 -4.58 -13.42
C SER A 38 9.66 -5.29 -12.07
N TYR A 39 10.37 -4.76 -11.08
CA TYR A 39 10.27 -5.25 -9.69
C TYR A 39 8.85 -5.12 -9.15
N PHE A 40 8.20 -3.96 -9.37
CA PHE A 40 6.83 -3.74 -8.92
C PHE A 40 5.85 -4.74 -9.54
N ASP A 41 5.93 -4.93 -10.85
CA ASP A 41 5.06 -5.87 -11.55
C ASP A 41 5.27 -7.31 -11.05
N THR A 42 6.51 -7.68 -10.75
CA THR A 42 6.83 -8.99 -10.18
C THR A 42 6.22 -9.17 -8.78
N ILE A 43 6.36 -8.18 -7.91
CA ILE A 43 5.82 -8.21 -6.55
C ILE A 43 4.29 -8.19 -6.58
N ARG A 44 3.69 -7.41 -7.48
CA ARG A 44 2.24 -7.40 -7.72
C ARG A 44 1.75 -8.79 -8.18
N ALA A 45 2.49 -9.46 -9.04
CA ALA A 45 2.15 -10.82 -9.46
C ALA A 45 2.21 -11.82 -8.29
N VAL A 46 3.18 -11.67 -7.39
CA VAL A 46 3.27 -12.47 -6.15
C VAL A 46 2.07 -12.18 -5.24
N ALA A 47 1.74 -10.91 -4.99
CA ALA A 47 0.57 -10.53 -4.20
C ALA A 47 -0.73 -11.09 -4.78
N ASN A 48 -0.93 -10.97 -6.10
CA ASN A 48 -2.06 -11.57 -6.79
C ASN A 48 -2.11 -13.10 -6.66
N SER A 49 -0.95 -13.76 -6.58
CA SER A 49 -0.88 -15.22 -6.36
C SER A 49 -1.33 -15.60 -4.93
N VAL A 50 -1.07 -14.73 -3.95
CA VAL A 50 -1.58 -14.90 -2.58
C VAL A 50 -3.10 -14.71 -2.56
N GLU A 51 -3.62 -13.66 -3.21
CA GLU A 51 -5.06 -13.44 -3.35
C GLU A 51 -5.77 -14.60 -4.08
N ALA A 52 -5.11 -15.24 -5.05
CA ALA A 52 -5.69 -16.39 -5.77
C ALA A 52 -5.95 -17.60 -4.86
N ARG A 53 -5.25 -17.70 -3.73
CA ARG A 53 -5.51 -18.73 -2.69
C ARG A 53 -6.74 -18.41 -1.83
N ASP A 54 -7.13 -17.15 -1.77
CA ASP A 54 -8.34 -16.69 -1.07
C ASP A 54 -9.35 -16.19 -2.13
N PRO A 55 -10.33 -17.02 -2.53
CA PRO A 55 -11.25 -16.69 -3.61
C PRO A 55 -12.10 -15.44 -3.35
N TYR A 56 -12.11 -14.95 -2.12
CA TYR A 56 -12.92 -13.79 -1.69
C TYR A 56 -12.14 -12.47 -1.75
N THR A 57 -10.81 -12.52 -1.89
CA THR A 57 -9.96 -11.32 -1.93
C THR A 57 -9.58 -10.89 -3.34
N ARG A 58 -10.14 -11.52 -4.39
CA ARG A 58 -9.80 -11.14 -5.77
C ARG A 58 -9.96 -9.63 -6.00
N GLY A 59 -8.84 -8.97 -6.31
CA GLY A 59 -8.78 -7.53 -6.55
C GLY A 59 -8.95 -6.66 -5.30
N HIS A 60 -8.99 -7.24 -4.12
CA HIS A 60 -9.07 -6.54 -2.84
C HIS A 60 -7.88 -5.60 -2.64
N SER A 61 -6.66 -6.10 -2.75
CA SER A 61 -5.45 -5.30 -2.55
C SER A 61 -5.38 -4.10 -3.50
N ALA A 62 -5.82 -4.28 -4.76
CA ALA A 62 -5.89 -3.17 -5.71
C ALA A 62 -6.93 -2.11 -5.30
N ARG A 63 -8.14 -2.53 -4.86
CA ARG A 63 -9.17 -1.59 -4.40
C ARG A 63 -8.75 -0.87 -3.12
N VAL A 64 -8.14 -1.58 -2.16
CA VAL A 64 -7.59 -0.98 -0.94
C VAL A 64 -6.50 0.04 -1.28
N ALA A 65 -5.59 -0.28 -2.21
CA ALA A 65 -4.57 0.65 -2.69
C ALA A 65 -5.20 1.91 -3.34
N ASP A 66 -6.19 1.72 -4.22
CA ASP A 66 -6.87 2.83 -4.91
C ASP A 66 -7.60 3.75 -3.91
N ILE A 67 -8.33 3.18 -2.97
CA ILE A 67 -9.00 3.94 -1.91
C ILE A 67 -7.97 4.70 -1.05
N SER A 68 -6.90 4.04 -0.64
CA SER A 68 -5.86 4.63 0.20
C SER A 68 -5.16 5.80 -0.47
N LYS A 69 -4.87 5.71 -1.79
CA LYS A 69 -4.32 6.83 -2.57
C LYS A 69 -5.25 8.04 -2.56
N VAL A 70 -6.54 7.82 -2.71
CA VAL A 70 -7.53 8.90 -2.68
C VAL A 70 -7.58 9.58 -1.32
N VAL A 71 -7.56 8.81 -0.23
CA VAL A 71 -7.54 9.35 1.14
C VAL A 71 -6.24 10.10 1.42
N ALA A 72 -5.09 9.56 1.01
CA ALA A 72 -3.79 10.22 1.15
C ALA A 72 -3.73 11.56 0.38
N ALA A 73 -4.31 11.60 -0.83
CA ALA A 73 -4.42 12.83 -1.60
C ALA A 73 -5.30 13.89 -0.92
N GLU A 74 -6.42 13.50 -0.27
CA GLU A 74 -7.25 14.42 0.53
C GLU A 74 -6.52 14.95 1.76
N LEU A 75 -5.57 14.19 2.31
CA LEU A 75 -4.69 14.59 3.42
C LEU A 75 -3.49 15.44 2.96
N GLY A 76 -3.34 15.69 1.64
CA GLY A 76 -2.27 16.51 1.08
C GLY A 76 -0.91 15.82 1.02
N TRP A 77 -0.88 14.49 0.94
CA TRP A 77 0.37 13.74 0.83
C TRP A 77 1.11 14.03 -0.48
N SER A 78 2.43 13.93 -0.44
CA SER A 78 3.26 14.11 -1.63
C SER A 78 3.03 12.97 -2.65
N LYS A 79 3.37 13.20 -3.92
CA LYS A 79 3.29 12.15 -4.96
C LYS A 79 4.10 10.92 -4.58
N ARG A 80 5.26 11.10 -3.96
CA ARG A 80 6.12 10.02 -3.50
C ARG A 80 5.45 9.19 -2.41
N ASP A 81 4.80 9.82 -1.44
CA ASP A 81 4.11 9.11 -0.36
C ASP A 81 2.87 8.38 -0.89
N ILE A 82 2.18 8.96 -1.90
CA ILE A 82 1.07 8.31 -2.60
C ILE A 82 1.55 7.08 -3.40
N GLU A 83 2.74 7.08 -3.97
CA GLU A 83 3.34 5.88 -4.56
C GLU A 83 3.60 4.81 -3.49
N LEU A 84 4.13 5.19 -2.33
CA LEU A 84 4.38 4.24 -1.24
C LEU A 84 3.09 3.61 -0.70
N ILE A 85 2.01 4.38 -0.61
CA ILE A 85 0.72 3.83 -0.16
C ILE A 85 0.09 2.88 -1.19
N ASP A 86 0.34 3.08 -2.49
CA ASP A 86 -0.05 2.13 -3.54
C ASP A 86 0.62 0.76 -3.31
N TRP A 87 1.93 0.77 -3.03
CA TRP A 87 2.68 -0.43 -2.67
C TRP A 87 2.17 -1.05 -1.37
N GLY A 88 1.95 -0.24 -0.34
CA GLY A 88 1.41 -0.68 0.94
C GLY A 88 0.06 -1.37 0.79
N GLY A 89 -0.86 -0.79 0.01
CA GLY A 89 -2.17 -1.37 -0.27
C GLY A 89 -2.09 -2.69 -1.03
N ILE A 90 -1.17 -2.82 -1.99
CA ILE A 90 -0.97 -4.07 -2.74
C ILE A 90 -0.35 -5.17 -1.86
N LEU A 91 0.50 -4.81 -0.91
CA LEU A 91 1.33 -5.76 -0.15
C LEU A 91 0.85 -6.02 1.27
N HIS A 92 -0.16 -5.29 1.78
CA HIS A 92 -0.54 -5.37 3.19
C HIS A 92 -0.84 -6.81 3.66
N ASP A 93 -1.43 -7.59 2.79
CA ASP A 93 -1.86 -8.98 3.03
C ASP A 93 -0.86 -10.04 2.52
N LEU A 94 0.33 -9.65 2.03
CA LEU A 94 1.33 -10.56 1.47
C LEU A 94 1.66 -11.73 2.42
N GLY A 95 1.68 -11.48 3.72
CA GLY A 95 2.00 -12.49 4.72
C GLY A 95 0.98 -13.62 4.86
N LYS A 96 -0.20 -13.49 4.27
CA LYS A 96 -1.17 -14.60 4.18
C LYS A 96 -0.62 -15.82 3.42
N VAL A 97 0.47 -15.65 2.66
CA VAL A 97 1.19 -16.77 2.05
C VAL A 97 1.67 -17.78 3.11
N GLY A 98 2.00 -17.33 4.32
CA GLY A 98 2.44 -18.16 5.43
C GLY A 98 1.30 -18.78 6.25
N ILE A 99 0.05 -18.45 5.96
CA ILE A 99 -1.12 -18.98 6.66
C ILE A 99 -1.60 -20.26 5.98
N HIS A 100 -1.85 -21.30 6.77
CA HIS A 100 -2.30 -22.60 6.29
C HIS A 100 -3.69 -22.50 5.65
N ASP A 101 -3.92 -23.17 4.51
CA ASP A 101 -5.20 -23.12 3.79
C ASP A 101 -6.40 -23.53 4.64
N ALA A 102 -6.22 -24.46 5.57
CA ALA A 102 -7.28 -24.89 6.48
C ALA A 102 -7.78 -23.76 7.40
N ILE A 103 -6.96 -22.75 7.67
CA ILE A 103 -7.30 -21.55 8.45
C ILE A 103 -7.76 -20.44 7.52
N LEU A 104 -6.98 -20.16 6.46
CA LEU A 104 -7.24 -19.08 5.51
C LEU A 104 -8.62 -19.24 4.84
N ASN A 105 -8.96 -20.47 4.42
CA ASN A 105 -10.17 -20.79 3.67
C ASN A 105 -11.25 -21.49 4.54
N LYS A 106 -11.16 -21.37 5.86
CA LYS A 106 -12.12 -22.02 6.76
C LYS A 106 -13.56 -21.51 6.51
N PRO A 107 -14.51 -22.41 6.20
CA PRO A 107 -15.90 -22.02 6.07
C PRO A 107 -16.50 -21.75 7.46
N GLY A 108 -16.47 -20.50 7.91
CA GLY A 108 -17.03 -20.09 9.20
C GLY A 108 -16.06 -19.27 10.05
N LYS A 109 -16.38 -19.13 11.33
CA LYS A 109 -15.54 -18.37 12.26
C LYS A 109 -14.29 -19.16 12.64
N LEU A 110 -13.16 -18.45 12.73
CA LEU A 110 -11.93 -19.01 13.31
C LEU A 110 -12.11 -19.25 14.80
N THR A 111 -11.47 -20.28 15.35
CA THR A 111 -11.27 -20.40 16.80
C THR A 111 -10.30 -19.35 17.29
N ASP A 112 -10.16 -19.18 18.60
CA ASP A 112 -9.22 -18.21 19.16
C ASP A 112 -7.78 -18.57 18.78
N GLU A 113 -7.41 -19.85 18.78
CA GLU A 113 -6.08 -20.33 18.38
C GLU A 113 -5.83 -20.11 16.88
N GLU A 114 -6.79 -20.37 16.02
CA GLU A 114 -6.70 -20.12 14.59
C GLU A 114 -6.61 -18.62 14.30
N PHE A 115 -7.31 -17.79 15.07
CA PHE A 115 -7.25 -16.35 14.95
C PHE A 115 -5.88 -15.81 15.37
N GLU A 116 -5.25 -16.37 16.42
CA GLU A 116 -3.86 -16.02 16.78
C GLU A 116 -2.88 -16.35 15.65
N ILE A 117 -3.06 -17.46 14.95
CA ILE A 117 -2.26 -17.79 13.76
C ILE A 117 -2.53 -16.77 12.65
N MET A 118 -3.79 -16.43 12.38
CA MET A 118 -4.14 -15.41 11.37
C MET A 118 -3.50 -14.06 11.67
N LYS A 119 -3.43 -13.65 12.95
CA LYS A 119 -2.79 -12.39 13.37
C LYS A 119 -1.28 -12.31 13.11
N SER A 120 -0.66 -13.41 12.71
CA SER A 120 0.77 -13.41 12.38
C SER A 120 1.08 -12.89 10.97
N HIS A 121 0.08 -12.79 10.06
CA HIS A 121 0.35 -12.41 8.68
C HIS A 121 1.01 -11.02 8.51
N PRO A 122 0.75 -9.97 9.33
CA PRO A 122 1.47 -8.72 9.18
C PRO A 122 2.97 -8.86 9.47
N LEU A 123 3.33 -9.69 10.46
CA LEU A 123 4.71 -9.99 10.78
C LEU A 123 5.38 -10.80 9.66
N ILE A 124 4.71 -11.84 9.16
CA ILE A 124 5.22 -12.65 8.05
C ILE A 124 5.40 -11.77 6.81
N GLY A 125 4.44 -10.90 6.50
CA GLY A 125 4.52 -9.99 5.36
C GLY A 125 5.70 -9.04 5.45
N SER A 126 5.96 -8.47 6.63
CA SER A 126 7.11 -7.60 6.85
C SER A 126 8.45 -8.35 6.71
N GLN A 127 8.52 -9.61 7.16
CA GLN A 127 9.70 -10.46 6.98
C GLN A 127 9.98 -10.80 5.51
N ILE A 128 8.93 -10.99 4.70
CA ILE A 128 9.09 -11.30 3.27
C ILE A 128 9.75 -10.14 2.52
N ILE A 129 9.46 -8.90 2.88
CA ILE A 129 10.04 -7.71 2.23
C ILE A 129 11.34 -7.24 2.89
N GLU A 130 11.74 -7.85 4.01
CA GLU A 130 12.96 -7.50 4.72
C GLU A 130 14.20 -7.64 3.82
N GLY A 131 15.10 -6.65 3.88
CA GLY A 131 16.31 -6.60 3.05
C GLY A 131 16.09 -6.07 1.62
N ILE A 132 14.87 -5.76 1.23
CA ILE A 132 14.55 -5.08 -0.02
C ILE A 132 14.49 -3.57 0.24
N SER A 133 15.61 -2.87 0.09
CA SER A 133 15.79 -1.48 0.56
C SER A 133 14.75 -0.49 0.04
N PHE A 134 14.25 -0.63 -1.19
CA PHE A 134 13.21 0.26 -1.72
C PHE A 134 11.80 -0.03 -1.15
N LEU A 135 11.60 -1.19 -0.49
CA LEU A 135 10.36 -1.55 0.21
C LEU A 135 10.41 -1.26 1.72
N GLU A 136 11.56 -0.93 2.29
CA GLU A 136 11.63 -0.56 3.72
C GLU A 136 10.57 0.48 4.14
N PRO A 137 10.32 1.55 3.36
CA PRO A 137 9.27 2.51 3.69
C PRO A 137 7.84 1.94 3.65
N VAL A 138 7.65 0.75 3.07
CA VAL A 138 6.35 0.07 2.99
C VAL A 138 6.05 -0.77 4.24
N THR A 139 7.07 -1.10 5.03
CA THR A 139 6.93 -1.93 6.23
C THR A 139 5.83 -1.47 7.20
N PRO A 140 5.68 -0.17 7.53
CA PRO A 140 4.61 0.29 8.41
C PRO A 140 3.20 -0.02 7.89
N PHE A 141 2.98 0.05 6.57
CA PHE A 141 1.69 -0.28 5.97
C PHE A 141 1.32 -1.75 6.23
N ILE A 142 2.29 -2.66 6.04
CA ILE A 142 2.08 -4.10 6.22
C ILE A 142 1.91 -4.45 7.70
N LEU A 143 2.75 -3.89 8.58
CA LEU A 143 2.74 -4.24 10.00
C LEU A 143 1.56 -3.67 10.76
N GLU A 144 1.03 -2.50 10.37
CA GLU A 144 0.18 -1.71 11.24
C GLU A 144 -1.26 -1.57 10.74
N HIS A 145 -1.62 -2.15 9.58
CA HIS A 145 -2.96 -2.04 9.02
C HIS A 145 -4.07 -2.68 9.88
N HIS A 146 -3.71 -3.58 10.80
CA HIS A 146 -4.62 -4.16 11.78
C HIS A 146 -4.48 -3.59 13.18
N GLU A 147 -3.63 -2.57 13.35
CA GLU A 147 -3.64 -1.81 14.59
C GLU A 147 -4.93 -0.99 14.73
N ARG A 148 -5.41 -0.87 15.96
CA ARG A 148 -6.63 -0.13 16.27
C ARG A 148 -6.29 1.15 17.02
N PHE A 149 -7.00 2.21 16.71
CA PHE A 149 -6.77 3.50 17.34
C PHE A 149 -6.91 3.46 18.88
N ASP A 150 -7.74 2.54 19.40
CA ASP A 150 -7.91 2.29 20.84
C ASP A 150 -6.80 1.44 21.49
N GLY A 151 -5.86 0.90 20.70
CA GLY A 151 -4.75 0.07 21.16
C GLY A 151 -5.10 -1.42 21.35
N ARG A 152 -6.27 -1.86 20.86
CA ARG A 152 -6.71 -3.26 20.93
C ARG A 152 -6.44 -4.03 19.64
N GLY A 153 -5.60 -3.47 18.76
CA GLY A 153 -5.20 -4.08 17.50
C GLY A 153 -4.02 -5.04 17.65
N TYR A 154 -3.47 -5.43 16.54
CA TYR A 154 -2.31 -6.31 16.44
C TYR A 154 -1.42 -5.90 15.26
N PRO A 155 -0.14 -6.32 15.21
CA PRO A 155 0.54 -7.25 16.10
C PRO A 155 1.17 -6.61 17.34
N ARG A 156 1.28 -5.28 17.43
CA ARG A 156 2.03 -4.56 18.46
C ARG A 156 1.15 -3.94 19.56
N GLY A 157 -0.15 -3.81 19.32
CA GLY A 157 -1.08 -3.09 20.19
C GLY A 157 -0.80 -1.59 20.28
N LEU A 158 -0.36 -0.98 19.19
CA LEU A 158 -0.11 0.45 19.11
C LEU A 158 -1.41 1.24 19.28
N LYS A 159 -1.31 2.44 19.88
CA LYS A 159 -2.47 3.25 20.20
C LYS A 159 -2.36 4.67 19.63
N GLY A 160 -3.47 5.17 19.09
CA GLY A 160 -3.60 6.55 18.65
C GLY A 160 -2.56 6.89 17.59
N THR A 161 -1.85 8.01 17.77
CA THR A 161 -0.79 8.48 16.87
C THR A 161 0.53 7.69 16.99
N GLY A 162 0.61 6.71 17.87
CA GLY A 162 1.70 5.72 17.87
C GLY A 162 1.63 4.76 16.69
N ILE A 163 0.45 4.62 16.06
CA ILE A 163 0.27 3.96 14.78
C ILE A 163 0.72 4.93 13.68
N SER A 164 1.49 4.46 12.71
CA SER A 164 1.88 5.27 11.55
C SER A 164 0.66 5.81 10.80
N LYS A 165 0.80 6.94 10.12
CA LYS A 165 -0.27 7.46 9.26
C LYS A 165 -0.66 6.47 8.17
N GLU A 166 0.34 5.77 7.66
CA GLU A 166 0.28 4.71 6.70
C GLU A 166 -0.69 3.59 7.13
N GLY A 167 -0.42 3.00 8.28
CA GLY A 167 -1.28 1.95 8.85
C GLY A 167 -2.71 2.42 9.12
N ARG A 168 -2.86 3.67 9.61
CA ARG A 168 -4.18 4.24 9.89
C ARG A 168 -5.02 4.46 8.64
N ILE A 169 -4.41 4.90 7.52
CA ILE A 169 -5.12 5.04 6.23
C ILE A 169 -5.54 3.67 5.71
N LEU A 170 -4.61 2.69 5.71
CA LEU A 170 -4.92 1.34 5.24
C LEU A 170 -6.03 0.68 6.06
N ALA A 171 -6.03 0.84 7.38
CA ALA A 171 -7.09 0.32 8.24
C ALA A 171 -8.48 0.82 7.84
N VAL A 172 -8.62 2.09 7.43
CA VAL A 172 -9.90 2.63 6.95
C VAL A 172 -10.27 2.05 5.58
N ALA A 173 -9.33 2.02 4.64
CA ALA A 173 -9.55 1.52 3.29
C ALA A 173 -9.90 0.03 3.28
N ASP A 174 -9.14 -0.79 4.01
CA ASP A 174 -9.38 -2.22 4.17
C ASP A 174 -10.74 -2.48 4.84
N SER A 175 -11.08 -1.77 5.91
CA SER A 175 -12.38 -1.90 6.57
C SER A 175 -13.53 -1.59 5.63
N PHE A 176 -13.42 -0.56 4.80
CA PHE A 176 -14.46 -0.20 3.84
C PHE A 176 -14.61 -1.27 2.75
N ASP A 177 -13.52 -1.68 2.11
CA ASP A 177 -13.54 -2.71 1.07
C ASP A 177 -14.04 -4.04 1.64
N ALA A 178 -13.59 -4.40 2.83
CA ALA A 178 -14.07 -5.59 3.52
C ALA A 178 -15.59 -5.55 3.75
N MET A 179 -16.17 -4.40 4.04
CA MET A 179 -17.62 -4.26 4.26
C MET A 179 -18.42 -4.26 2.95
N THR A 180 -17.89 -3.71 1.89
CA THR A 180 -18.58 -3.51 0.61
C THR A 180 -18.34 -4.63 -0.40
N THR A 181 -17.59 -5.67 -0.04
CA THR A 181 -17.34 -6.87 -0.85
C THR A 181 -18.02 -8.10 -0.23
N ASP A 182 -18.54 -9.01 -1.06
CA ASP A 182 -19.11 -10.28 -0.63
C ASP A 182 -18.03 -11.16 0.04
N ARG A 183 -18.37 -11.75 1.18
CA ARG A 183 -17.52 -12.71 1.89
C ARG A 183 -18.29 -14.04 2.12
N PRO A 184 -17.60 -15.16 2.40
CA PRO A 184 -18.24 -16.50 2.50
C PRO A 184 -19.45 -16.54 3.43
N TYR A 185 -19.37 -15.75 4.49
CA TYR A 185 -20.35 -15.74 5.59
C TYR A 185 -21.18 -14.45 5.63
N ARG A 186 -21.00 -13.51 4.66
CA ARG A 186 -21.71 -12.23 4.68
C ARG A 186 -21.76 -11.59 3.29
N LYS A 187 -22.96 -11.15 2.89
CA LYS A 187 -23.15 -10.30 1.71
C LYS A 187 -22.56 -8.90 1.91
N ALA A 188 -22.16 -8.29 0.81
CA ALA A 188 -21.69 -6.89 0.79
C ALA A 188 -22.75 -5.97 1.39
N LEU A 189 -22.29 -5.00 2.19
CA LEU A 189 -23.13 -3.92 2.67
C LEU A 189 -23.25 -2.85 1.57
N ALA A 190 -24.34 -2.10 1.58
CA ALA A 190 -24.43 -0.88 0.80
C ALA A 190 -23.33 0.11 1.23
N ALA A 191 -22.72 0.82 0.29
CA ALA A 191 -21.64 1.76 0.58
C ALA A 191 -22.01 2.80 1.64
N ARG A 192 -23.29 3.25 1.66
CA ARG A 192 -23.79 4.16 2.70
C ARG A 192 -23.72 3.53 4.09
N THR A 193 -24.15 2.27 4.24
CA THR A 193 -24.10 1.55 5.51
C THR A 193 -22.67 1.34 5.99
N ALA A 194 -21.74 1.03 5.05
CA ALA A 194 -20.33 0.92 5.36
C ALA A 194 -19.75 2.26 5.83
N MET A 195 -20.13 3.39 5.19
CA MET A 195 -19.70 4.71 5.62
C MET A 195 -20.22 5.06 7.03
N ASP A 196 -21.49 4.77 7.31
CA ASP A 196 -22.08 5.01 8.63
C ASP A 196 -21.35 4.18 9.71
N GLU A 197 -20.90 2.97 9.37
CA GLU A 197 -20.09 2.13 10.27
C GLU A 197 -18.69 2.71 10.49
N LEU A 198 -17.99 3.20 9.44
CA LEU A 198 -16.69 3.86 9.61
C LEU A 198 -16.80 5.05 10.57
N LEU A 199 -17.85 5.87 10.41
CA LEU A 199 -18.12 7.01 11.32
C LEU A 199 -18.38 6.55 12.75
N ARG A 200 -19.12 5.46 12.93
CA ARG A 200 -19.45 4.89 14.25
C ARG A 200 -18.22 4.41 15.02
N VAL A 201 -17.23 3.84 14.32
CA VAL A 201 -16.01 3.29 14.93
C VAL A 201 -14.85 4.27 14.96
N ALA A 202 -15.01 5.48 14.43
CA ALA A 202 -14.02 6.54 14.51
C ALA A 202 -13.70 6.89 15.99
N GLY A 203 -12.41 7.01 16.31
CA GLY A 203 -11.92 7.23 17.67
C GLY A 203 -11.79 5.96 18.52
N THR A 204 -12.27 4.83 18.02
CA THR A 204 -12.09 3.51 18.67
C THR A 204 -11.27 2.57 17.78
N GLN A 205 -11.86 1.96 16.78
CA GLN A 205 -11.14 1.11 15.85
C GLN A 205 -10.29 1.94 14.88
N LEU A 206 -10.85 3.00 14.31
CA LEU A 206 -10.26 3.78 13.24
C LEU A 206 -9.90 5.20 13.72
N ASP A 207 -8.88 5.78 13.09
CA ASP A 207 -8.49 7.17 13.33
C ASP A 207 -9.55 8.14 12.79
N PRO A 208 -10.05 9.08 13.62
CA PRO A 208 -11.04 10.07 13.19
C PRO A 208 -10.56 10.97 12.05
N GLU A 209 -9.27 11.32 11.99
CA GLU A 209 -8.69 12.13 10.93
C GLU A 209 -8.78 11.40 9.59
N MET A 210 -8.41 10.11 9.57
CA MET A 210 -8.45 9.29 8.36
C MET A 210 -9.88 9.04 7.89
N VAL A 211 -10.81 8.79 8.82
CA VAL A 211 -12.24 8.63 8.51
C VAL A 211 -12.83 9.93 7.95
N THR A 212 -12.44 11.09 8.48
CA THR A 212 -12.90 12.40 7.97
C THR A 212 -12.40 12.63 6.53
N ALA A 213 -11.14 12.32 6.24
CA ALA A 213 -10.58 12.44 4.90
C ALA A 213 -11.27 11.48 3.91
N PHE A 214 -11.54 10.25 4.35
CA PHE A 214 -12.30 9.27 3.59
C PHE A 214 -13.72 9.78 3.29
N GLU A 215 -14.46 10.27 4.30
CA GLU A 215 -15.82 10.81 4.14
C GLU A 215 -15.84 11.95 3.10
N LYS A 216 -14.87 12.86 3.15
CA LYS A 216 -14.74 13.94 2.20
C LYS A 216 -14.57 13.44 0.77
N ALA A 217 -13.68 12.45 0.57
CA ALA A 217 -13.45 11.82 -0.72
C ALA A 217 -14.70 11.08 -1.23
N TRP A 218 -15.41 10.39 -0.35
CA TRP A 218 -16.65 9.70 -0.67
C TRP A 218 -17.78 10.66 -1.06
N ARG A 219 -17.99 11.75 -0.31
CA ARG A 219 -19.00 12.78 -0.61
C ARG A 219 -18.75 13.50 -1.94
N THR A 220 -17.49 13.62 -2.35
CA THR A 220 -17.11 14.22 -3.64
C THR A 220 -17.10 13.22 -4.80
N GLY A 221 -17.51 11.97 -4.56
CA GLY A 221 -17.61 10.92 -5.60
C GLY A 221 -16.27 10.36 -6.06
N LYS A 222 -15.18 10.64 -5.35
CA LYS A 222 -13.84 10.10 -5.64
C LYS A 222 -13.71 8.64 -5.19
N ILE A 223 -14.44 8.24 -4.15
CA ILE A 223 -14.63 6.85 -3.71
C ILE A 223 -16.10 6.49 -3.99
N LYS A 224 -16.32 5.31 -4.58
CA LYS A 224 -17.65 4.82 -4.98
C LYS A 224 -18.12 3.67 -4.11
#